data_573a92c99d7d33e7259f62b96e3ebc87
#
_entry.id   573a92c99d7d33e7259f62b96e3ebc87
#
_cell.length_a   1.000
_cell.length_b   1.000
_cell.length_c   1.000
_cell.angle_alpha   90.00
_cell.angle_beta   90.00
_cell.angle_gamma   90.00
#
_symmetry.space_group_name_H-M   'P 1'
#
loop_
_entity.id
_entity.type
_entity.pdbx_description
1 polymer ?
#
loop_
_entity_poly.entity_id
_entity_poly.type
_entity_poly.pdbx_seq_one_letter_code
_entity_poly.pdbx_strand_id
1 'polypeptide(L)'
;MINGTGCALEEARVGALRGVGMADFIKTGIVFVLSNFSLTFFFIGLLFSIVAIARTKRQLGPAGTVEKLLSWHVFWSIGVGYLYNFVMHGFFGEMSARFIGWADSPFQFEVATASLGFAAVGFIAAFGSFDLRLAAILGPGLFTLGAAAGHVYQMVTAHNFAPGNAGIIFYMDIIIPLFGFALLALQHRHGRPKAG
;
A
#
# COMPACT_ATOMS: atom_id res chain seq x y z
N MET A 1 54.91 29.96 3.82
CA MET A 1 53.49 30.08 3.40
C MET A 1 52.95 28.64 3.32
N ILE A 2 52.28 28.20 4.37
CA ILE A 2 51.75 26.83 4.47
C ILE A 2 50.31 26.88 3.97
N ASN A 3 50.03 26.05 2.95
CA ASN A 3 48.83 26.04 2.13
C ASN A 3 47.51 25.86 2.93
N GLY A 4 46.69 26.88 2.98
CA GLY A 4 45.33 26.86 3.54
C GLY A 4 44.30 26.01 2.76
N THR A 5 44.70 25.41 1.62
CA THR A 5 43.80 24.57 0.77
C THR A 5 43.64 23.15 1.32
N GLY A 6 44.58 22.63 2.09
CA GLY A 6 44.49 21.28 2.69
C GLY A 6 43.47 21.18 3.82
N CYS A 7 43.34 22.23 4.64
CA CYS A 7 42.42 22.26 5.78
C CYS A 7 40.96 22.33 5.32
N ALA A 8 40.69 23.15 4.31
CA ALA A 8 39.32 23.30 3.77
C ALA A 8 38.82 22.01 3.06
N LEU A 9 39.70 21.25 2.43
CA LEU A 9 39.36 19.95 1.82
C LEU A 9 39.15 18.86 2.86
N GLU A 10 39.87 18.92 3.98
CA GLU A 10 39.74 17.99 5.11
C GLU A 10 38.43 18.26 5.88
N GLU A 11 38.09 19.52 6.13
CA GLU A 11 36.82 19.93 6.73
C GLU A 11 35.61 19.57 5.85
N ALA A 12 35.72 19.74 4.54
CA ALA A 12 34.70 19.32 3.59
C ALA A 12 34.53 17.77 3.55
N ARG A 13 35.63 17.03 3.67
CA ARG A 13 35.64 15.57 3.76
C ARG A 13 35.09 15.05 5.09
N VAL A 14 35.41 15.68 6.19
CA VAL A 14 34.87 15.36 7.54
C VAL A 14 33.38 15.75 7.62
N GLY A 15 32.95 16.84 6.96
CA GLY A 15 31.55 17.22 6.82
C GLY A 15 30.73 16.21 5.99
N ALA A 16 31.33 15.63 4.94
CA ALA A 16 30.70 14.59 4.12
C ALA A 16 30.65 13.21 4.80
N LEU A 17 31.50 12.96 5.79
CA LEU A 17 31.55 11.75 6.63
C LEU A 17 30.74 11.89 7.94
N ARG A 18 30.04 13.00 8.15
CA ARG A 18 28.98 13.05 9.15
C ARG A 18 27.89 12.11 8.66
N GLY A 19 27.95 10.88 9.14
CA GLY A 19 26.99 9.83 8.84
C GLY A 19 25.57 10.38 8.93
N VAL A 20 24.70 9.87 8.08
CA VAL A 20 23.25 10.14 8.11
C VAL A 20 22.82 10.12 9.57
N GLY A 21 22.45 11.28 10.11
CA GLY A 21 22.10 11.40 11.53
C GLY A 21 20.90 10.54 11.84
N MET A 22 20.74 10.08 13.06
CA MET A 22 19.55 9.30 13.48
C MET A 22 18.25 9.98 13.04
N ALA A 23 18.21 11.32 13.08
CA ALA A 23 17.05 12.11 12.63
C ALA A 23 16.79 11.95 11.12
N ASP A 24 17.83 11.94 10.29
CA ASP A 24 17.70 11.75 8.84
C ASP A 24 17.29 10.33 8.51
N PHE A 25 17.79 9.34 9.22
CA PHE A 25 17.36 7.94 9.08
C PHE A 25 15.89 7.77 9.42
N ILE A 26 15.45 8.33 10.56
CA ILE A 26 14.03 8.29 10.98
C ILE A 26 13.15 9.00 9.96
N LYS A 27 13.53 10.20 9.51
CA LYS A 27 12.79 10.97 8.49
C LYS A 27 12.65 10.16 7.20
N THR A 28 13.74 9.60 6.70
CA THR A 28 13.75 8.78 5.48
C THR A 28 12.84 7.55 5.63
N GLY A 29 12.89 6.88 6.78
CA GLY A 29 12.02 5.75 7.09
C GLY A 29 10.53 6.14 7.10
N ILE A 30 10.18 7.25 7.74
CA ILE A 30 8.79 7.75 7.77
C ILE A 30 8.31 8.09 6.35
N VAL A 31 9.12 8.82 5.58
CA VAL A 31 8.78 9.18 4.19
C VAL A 31 8.60 7.91 3.36
N PHE A 32 9.48 6.93 3.48
CA PHE A 32 9.35 5.66 2.76
C PHE A 32 8.05 4.94 3.09
N VAL A 33 7.71 4.79 4.37
CA VAL A 33 6.50 4.12 4.86
C VAL A 33 5.23 4.82 4.34
N LEU A 34 5.18 6.15 4.43
CA LEU A 34 4.03 6.93 4.00
C LEU A 34 3.90 6.98 2.47
N SER A 35 5.00 7.14 1.75
CA SER A 35 4.99 7.15 0.28
C SER A 35 4.68 5.79 -0.34
N ASN A 36 4.94 4.69 0.40
CA ASN A 36 4.65 3.32 -0.04
C ASN A 36 3.56 2.68 0.84
N PHE A 37 2.53 3.44 1.13
CA PHE A 37 1.46 3.07 2.06
C PHE A 37 0.78 1.73 1.70
N SER A 38 0.59 1.44 0.41
CA SER A 38 -0.02 0.20 -0.05
C SER A 38 0.83 -1.04 0.32
N LEU A 39 2.15 -0.96 0.14
CA LEU A 39 3.10 -1.97 0.62
C LEU A 39 3.05 -2.08 2.15
N THR A 40 3.07 -0.95 2.83
CA THR A 40 3.06 -0.87 4.30
C THR A 40 1.83 -1.54 4.88
N PHE A 41 0.64 -1.19 4.42
CA PHE A 41 -0.60 -1.78 4.93
C PHE A 41 -0.77 -3.25 4.51
N PHE A 42 -0.25 -3.65 3.35
CA PHE A 42 -0.20 -5.05 2.96
C PHE A 42 0.62 -5.89 3.98
N PHE A 43 1.82 -5.44 4.33
CA PHE A 43 2.64 -6.15 5.32
C PHE A 43 2.08 -6.08 6.74
N ILE A 44 1.46 -4.97 7.14
CA ILE A 44 0.75 -4.89 8.42
C ILE A 44 -0.39 -5.92 8.44
N GLY A 45 -1.16 -6.03 7.37
CA GLY A 45 -2.22 -7.04 7.23
C GLY A 45 -1.70 -8.47 7.35
N LEU A 46 -0.56 -8.79 6.71
CA LEU A 46 0.11 -10.09 6.85
C LEU A 46 0.58 -10.33 8.29
N LEU A 47 1.17 -9.34 8.94
CA LEU A 47 1.60 -9.45 10.34
C LEU A 47 0.42 -9.75 11.26
N PHE A 48 -0.69 -9.01 11.12
CA PHE A 48 -1.90 -9.26 11.90
C PHE A 48 -2.49 -10.64 11.64
N SER A 49 -2.42 -11.12 10.39
CA SER A 49 -2.82 -12.48 10.02
C SER A 49 -1.98 -13.53 10.74
N ILE A 50 -0.65 -13.39 10.68
CA ILE A 50 0.30 -14.30 11.33
C ILE A 50 0.07 -14.32 12.85
N VAL A 51 -0.07 -13.15 13.47
CA VAL A 51 -0.36 -13.04 14.91
C VAL A 51 -1.70 -13.70 15.26
N ALA A 52 -2.74 -13.47 14.45
CA ALA A 52 -4.05 -14.07 14.66
C ALA A 52 -4.03 -15.61 14.52
N ILE A 53 -3.25 -16.13 13.57
CA ILE A 53 -3.03 -17.58 13.39
C ILE A 53 -2.27 -18.14 14.60
N ALA A 54 -1.16 -17.52 14.99
CA ALA A 54 -0.31 -17.98 16.09
C ALA A 54 -1.02 -17.95 17.47
N ARG A 55 -1.91 -16.98 17.68
CA ARG A 55 -2.70 -16.87 18.92
C ARG A 55 -3.88 -17.84 19.02
N THR A 56 -4.24 -18.50 17.93
CA THR A 56 -5.34 -19.46 17.94
C THR A 56 -4.88 -20.77 18.61
N LYS A 57 -5.46 -21.09 19.77
CA LYS A 57 -5.10 -22.28 20.60
C LYS A 57 -5.43 -23.62 19.91
N ARG A 58 -6.35 -23.61 18.95
CA ARG A 58 -6.76 -24.79 18.18
C ARG A 58 -5.98 -24.85 16.87
N GLN A 59 -5.60 -26.04 16.41
CA GLN A 59 -5.04 -26.18 15.07
C GLN A 59 -6.03 -25.66 14.03
N LEU A 60 -5.62 -24.61 13.32
CA LEU A 60 -6.37 -24.07 12.19
C LEU A 60 -6.12 -24.97 10.98
N GLY A 61 -7.19 -25.61 10.47
CA GLY A 61 -7.12 -26.19 9.13
C GLY A 61 -6.98 -25.12 8.04
N PRO A 62 -6.85 -25.52 6.76
CA PRO A 62 -6.69 -24.57 5.64
C PRO A 62 -7.77 -23.48 5.62
N ALA A 63 -9.04 -23.82 5.86
CA ALA A 63 -10.15 -22.86 5.91
C ALA A 63 -9.93 -21.78 6.97
N GLY A 64 -9.48 -22.13 8.18
CA GLY A 64 -9.23 -21.16 9.25
C GLY A 64 -8.04 -20.24 8.97
N THR A 65 -6.99 -20.79 8.36
CA THR A 65 -5.82 -20.00 7.93
C THR A 65 -6.21 -18.98 6.86
N VAL A 66 -6.93 -19.40 5.83
CA VAL A 66 -7.41 -18.52 4.76
C VAL A 66 -8.35 -17.45 5.31
N GLU A 67 -9.24 -17.80 6.26
CA GLU A 67 -10.14 -16.84 6.93
C GLU A 67 -9.36 -15.72 7.61
N LYS A 68 -8.28 -16.03 8.34
CA LYS A 68 -7.44 -15.02 9.00
C LYS A 68 -6.69 -14.15 7.99
N LEU A 69 -6.07 -14.76 6.98
CA LEU A 69 -5.37 -14.03 5.93
C LEU A 69 -6.30 -13.06 5.19
N LEU A 70 -7.46 -13.54 4.77
CA LEU A 70 -8.42 -12.75 4.01
C LEU A 70 -9.02 -11.60 4.85
N SER A 71 -9.40 -11.86 6.11
CA SER A 71 -9.95 -10.83 6.98
C SER A 71 -8.97 -9.67 7.19
N TRP A 72 -7.72 -9.95 7.52
CA TRP A 72 -6.74 -8.91 7.78
C TRP A 72 -6.21 -8.26 6.49
N HIS A 73 -6.17 -9.01 5.37
CA HIS A 73 -5.91 -8.41 4.06
C HIS A 73 -6.98 -7.39 3.69
N VAL A 74 -8.26 -7.74 3.79
CA VAL A 74 -9.37 -6.82 3.49
C VAL A 74 -9.37 -5.62 4.44
N PHE A 75 -9.14 -5.84 5.74
CA PHE A 75 -9.10 -4.76 6.72
C PHE A 75 -7.99 -3.75 6.42
N TRP A 76 -6.75 -4.23 6.26
CA TRP A 76 -5.59 -3.33 6.13
C TRP A 76 -5.37 -2.85 4.71
N SER A 77 -5.38 -3.74 3.72
CA SER A 77 -5.06 -3.34 2.34
C SER A 77 -6.23 -2.63 1.66
N ILE A 78 -7.47 -3.02 1.96
CA ILE A 78 -8.64 -2.35 1.38
C ILE A 78 -9.16 -1.28 2.34
N GLY A 79 -9.55 -1.61 3.57
CA GLY A 79 -10.12 -0.65 4.53
C GLY A 79 -9.18 0.51 4.81
N VAL A 80 -8.05 0.23 5.46
CA VAL A 80 -7.10 1.29 5.89
C VAL A 80 -6.36 1.89 4.70
N GLY A 81 -5.95 1.05 3.72
CA GLY A 81 -5.22 1.52 2.54
C GLY A 81 -6.01 2.53 1.72
N TYR A 82 -7.28 2.25 1.44
CA TYR A 82 -8.12 3.18 0.70
C TYR A 82 -8.59 4.38 1.54
N LEU A 83 -8.71 4.26 2.87
CA LEU A 83 -8.91 5.41 3.73
C LEU A 83 -7.71 6.37 3.66
N TYR A 84 -6.49 5.84 3.67
CA TYR A 84 -5.29 6.64 3.45
C TYR A 84 -5.28 7.29 2.06
N ASN A 85 -5.62 6.53 1.02
CA ASN A 85 -5.72 7.04 -0.35
C ASN A 85 -6.75 8.17 -0.48
N PHE A 86 -7.91 8.04 0.19
CA PHE A 86 -8.89 9.12 0.30
C PHE A 86 -8.29 10.39 0.88
N VAL A 87 -7.55 10.29 1.99
CA VAL A 87 -6.91 11.45 2.63
C VAL A 87 -5.89 12.08 1.69
N MET A 88 -5.06 11.28 1.04
CA MET A 88 -4.00 11.79 0.15
C MET A 88 -4.56 12.49 -1.08
N HIS A 89 -5.52 11.89 -1.76
CA HIS A 89 -6.11 12.48 -2.96
C HIS A 89 -7.12 13.58 -2.66
N GLY A 90 -7.82 13.51 -1.52
CA GLY A 90 -8.83 14.49 -1.15
C GLY A 90 -8.28 15.79 -0.54
N PHE A 91 -7.24 15.66 0.29
CA PHE A 91 -6.68 16.80 1.02
C PHE A 91 -5.27 17.21 0.55
N PHE A 92 -4.55 16.31 -0.13
CA PHE A 92 -3.19 16.50 -0.60
C PHE A 92 -3.06 16.17 -2.10
N GLY A 93 -4.11 16.49 -2.91
CA GLY A 93 -4.21 16.10 -4.32
C GLY A 93 -3.03 16.57 -5.16
N GLU A 94 -2.62 17.83 -5.03
CA GLU A 94 -1.45 18.38 -5.74
C GLU A 94 -0.15 17.61 -5.39
N MET A 95 0.03 17.26 -4.12
CA MET A 95 1.20 16.46 -3.69
C MET A 95 1.14 15.05 -4.27
N SER A 96 -0.04 14.43 -4.29
CA SER A 96 -0.26 13.11 -4.88
C SER A 96 0.01 13.13 -6.39
N ALA A 97 -0.52 14.12 -7.10
CA ALA A 97 -0.28 14.29 -8.53
C ALA A 97 1.22 14.46 -8.85
N ARG A 98 1.94 15.30 -8.10
CA ARG A 98 3.40 15.47 -8.25
C ARG A 98 4.17 14.18 -7.98
N PHE A 99 3.77 13.42 -6.94
CA PHE A 99 4.42 12.14 -6.61
C PHE A 99 4.25 11.10 -7.73
N ILE A 100 3.07 11.05 -8.35
CA ILE A 100 2.76 10.16 -9.48
C ILE A 100 3.37 10.71 -10.79
N GLY A 101 3.66 12.01 -10.86
CA GLY A 101 4.13 12.68 -12.08
C GLY A 101 3.01 12.91 -13.10
N TRP A 102 1.76 13.04 -12.64
CA TRP A 102 0.59 13.37 -13.45
C TRP A 102 0.18 14.83 -13.24
N ALA A 103 -0.56 15.38 -14.20
CA ALA A 103 -1.15 16.71 -14.04
C ALA A 103 -2.17 16.69 -12.89
N ASP A 104 -2.13 17.72 -12.04
CA ASP A 104 -3.18 17.94 -11.06
C ASP A 104 -4.50 18.30 -11.74
N SER A 105 -5.60 17.74 -11.26
CA SER A 105 -6.92 17.95 -11.85
C SER A 105 -8.05 17.67 -10.85
N PRO A 106 -9.29 18.10 -11.12
CA PRO A 106 -10.44 17.75 -10.30
C PRO A 106 -10.69 16.25 -10.11
N PHE A 107 -10.14 15.39 -10.99
CA PHE A 107 -10.21 13.92 -10.83
C PHE A 107 -9.53 13.40 -9.56
N GLN A 108 -8.62 14.18 -8.95
CA GLN A 108 -8.07 13.82 -7.63
C GLN A 108 -9.17 13.63 -6.59
N PHE A 109 -10.17 14.52 -6.60
CA PHE A 109 -11.30 14.42 -5.67
C PHE A 109 -12.24 13.25 -6.00
N GLU A 110 -12.40 12.91 -7.27
CA GLU A 110 -13.18 11.73 -7.67
C GLU A 110 -12.49 10.44 -7.23
N VAL A 111 -11.17 10.32 -7.40
CA VAL A 111 -10.37 9.22 -6.87
C VAL A 111 -10.50 9.14 -5.35
N ALA A 112 -10.47 10.28 -4.66
CA ALA A 112 -10.63 10.33 -3.21
C ALA A 112 -12.01 9.79 -2.77
N THR A 113 -13.09 10.26 -3.36
CA THR A 113 -14.46 9.85 -2.99
C THR A 113 -14.72 8.37 -3.31
N ALA A 114 -14.20 7.86 -4.44
CA ALA A 114 -14.24 6.43 -4.75
C ALA A 114 -13.48 5.61 -3.69
N SER A 115 -12.29 6.10 -3.28
CA SER A 115 -11.48 5.45 -2.25
C SER A 115 -12.17 5.42 -0.89
N LEU A 116 -12.90 6.48 -0.53
CA LEU A 116 -13.71 6.47 0.70
C LEU A 116 -14.78 5.39 0.66
N GLY A 117 -15.47 5.22 -0.48
CA GLY A 117 -16.44 4.15 -0.69
C GLY A 117 -15.79 2.75 -0.55
N PHE A 118 -14.63 2.54 -1.17
CA PHE A 118 -13.89 1.29 -1.05
C PHE A 118 -13.42 1.01 0.38
N ALA A 119 -12.95 2.04 1.11
CA ALA A 119 -12.58 1.89 2.50
C ALA A 119 -13.75 1.45 3.39
N ALA A 120 -14.92 2.09 3.23
CA ALA A 120 -16.12 1.74 3.98
C ALA A 120 -16.53 0.28 3.74
N VAL A 121 -16.60 -0.15 2.47
CA VAL A 121 -16.90 -1.55 2.12
C VAL A 121 -15.82 -2.49 2.66
N GLY A 122 -14.55 -2.11 2.60
CA GLY A 122 -13.43 -2.88 3.15
C GLY A 122 -13.57 -3.15 4.64
N PHE A 123 -13.89 -2.14 5.44
CA PHE A 123 -14.10 -2.32 6.89
C PHE A 123 -15.30 -3.22 7.20
N ILE A 124 -16.42 -3.05 6.50
CA ILE A 124 -17.61 -3.90 6.68
C ILE A 124 -17.32 -5.35 6.28
N ALA A 125 -16.60 -5.55 5.18
CA ALA A 125 -16.34 -6.86 4.61
C ALA A 125 -15.25 -7.65 5.34
N ALA A 126 -14.33 -7.01 6.03
CA ALA A 126 -13.15 -7.65 6.64
C ALA A 126 -13.51 -8.89 7.48
N PHE A 127 -14.57 -8.79 8.26
CA PHE A 127 -15.11 -9.89 9.07
C PHE A 127 -16.50 -10.34 8.60
N GLY A 128 -16.91 -9.89 7.41
CA GLY A 128 -18.21 -10.11 6.81
C GLY A 128 -18.35 -11.44 6.05
N SER A 129 -19.42 -11.58 5.24
CA SER A 129 -19.70 -12.75 4.42
C SER A 129 -18.71 -12.88 3.24
N PHE A 130 -18.71 -14.04 2.57
CA PHE A 130 -17.96 -14.24 1.33
C PHE A 130 -18.34 -13.20 0.26
N ASP A 131 -19.64 -12.97 0.07
CA ASP A 131 -20.14 -12.05 -0.95
C ASP A 131 -19.73 -10.61 -0.70
N LEU A 132 -19.71 -10.18 0.58
CA LEU A 132 -19.18 -8.87 0.96
C LEU A 132 -17.69 -8.75 0.66
N ARG A 133 -16.91 -9.79 0.94
CA ARG A 133 -15.47 -9.82 0.64
C ARG A 133 -15.20 -9.86 -0.86
N LEU A 134 -16.02 -10.61 -1.61
CA LEU A 134 -15.95 -10.62 -3.07
C LEU A 134 -16.16 -9.20 -3.62
N ALA A 135 -17.21 -8.52 -3.19
CA ALA A 135 -17.47 -7.13 -3.60
C ALA A 135 -16.35 -6.17 -3.19
N ALA A 136 -15.84 -6.31 -1.93
CA ALA A 136 -14.77 -5.48 -1.39
C ALA A 136 -13.41 -5.67 -2.09
N ILE A 137 -13.18 -6.80 -2.74
CA ILE A 137 -11.93 -7.07 -3.47
C ILE A 137 -12.12 -6.81 -4.97
N LEU A 138 -13.28 -7.16 -5.53
CA LEU A 138 -13.53 -7.02 -6.97
C LEU A 138 -13.54 -5.55 -7.41
N GLY A 139 -14.30 -4.70 -6.74
CA GLY A 139 -14.41 -3.27 -7.10
C GLY A 139 -13.05 -2.55 -7.01
N PRO A 140 -12.44 -2.48 -5.82
CA PRO A 140 -11.11 -1.89 -5.67
C PRO A 140 -10.03 -2.57 -6.53
N GLY A 141 -10.09 -3.89 -6.70
CA GLY A 141 -9.14 -4.64 -7.51
C GLY A 141 -9.19 -4.25 -8.99
N LEU A 142 -10.39 -4.11 -9.57
CA LEU A 142 -10.52 -3.61 -10.94
C LEU A 142 -10.07 -2.15 -11.07
N PHE A 143 -10.32 -1.33 -10.04
CA PHE A 143 -9.86 0.05 -10.00
C PHE A 143 -8.33 0.13 -10.03
N THR A 144 -7.60 -0.61 -9.18
CA THR A 144 -6.13 -0.58 -9.17
C THR A 144 -5.50 -1.25 -10.38
N LEU A 145 -6.08 -2.34 -10.89
CA LEU A 145 -5.61 -2.93 -12.16
C LEU A 145 -5.79 -1.96 -13.33
N GLY A 146 -6.87 -1.17 -13.34
CA GLY A 146 -7.06 -0.06 -14.28
C GLY A 146 -6.02 1.05 -14.09
N ALA A 147 -5.73 1.42 -12.84
CA ALA A 147 -4.65 2.38 -12.52
C ALA A 147 -3.29 1.87 -13.00
N ALA A 148 -2.96 0.59 -12.75
CA ALA A 148 -1.73 -0.03 -13.25
C ALA A 148 -1.62 0.03 -14.79
N ALA A 149 -2.71 -0.19 -15.52
CA ALA A 149 -2.72 0.00 -16.97
C ALA A 149 -2.46 1.46 -17.36
N GLY A 150 -3.02 2.43 -16.63
CA GLY A 150 -2.74 3.85 -16.79
C GLY A 150 -1.28 4.20 -16.52
N HIS A 151 -0.67 3.61 -15.49
CA HIS A 151 0.76 3.75 -15.20
C HIS A 151 1.64 3.24 -16.35
N VAL A 152 1.33 2.08 -16.91
CA VAL A 152 2.03 1.55 -18.11
C VAL A 152 1.86 2.48 -19.28
N TYR A 153 0.65 2.97 -19.54
CA TYR A 153 0.41 3.94 -20.62
C TYR A 153 1.29 5.19 -20.47
N GLN A 154 1.37 5.76 -19.27
CA GLN A 154 2.20 6.93 -18.97
C GLN A 154 3.71 6.63 -19.10
N MET A 155 4.16 5.44 -18.71
CA MET A 155 5.56 5.03 -18.94
C MET A 155 5.90 4.97 -20.43
N VAL A 156 5.00 4.44 -21.26
CA VAL A 156 5.24 4.24 -22.69
C VAL A 156 5.09 5.54 -23.47
N THR A 157 4.07 6.36 -23.20
CA THR A 157 3.73 7.53 -24.02
C THR A 157 4.38 8.82 -23.55
N ALA A 158 4.55 8.98 -22.25
CA ALA A 158 5.08 10.19 -21.61
C ALA A 158 6.46 10.00 -20.96
N HIS A 159 7.03 8.79 -21.03
CA HIS A 159 8.29 8.43 -20.34
C HIS A 159 8.26 8.79 -18.85
N ASN A 160 7.09 8.64 -18.21
CA ASN A 160 6.92 8.96 -16.80
C ASN A 160 7.39 7.79 -15.93
N PHE A 161 8.57 7.93 -15.35
CA PHE A 161 9.16 6.99 -14.39
C PHE A 161 9.21 7.57 -12.96
N ALA A 162 8.30 8.49 -12.63
CA ALA A 162 8.17 9.03 -11.28
C ALA A 162 7.94 7.90 -10.25
N PRO A 163 8.37 8.08 -8.98
CA PRO A 163 8.26 7.04 -7.95
C PRO A 163 6.83 6.52 -7.73
N GLY A 164 5.82 7.38 -7.85
CA GLY A 164 4.42 6.99 -7.74
C GLY A 164 3.83 6.37 -9.01
N ASN A 165 4.52 6.48 -10.18
CA ASN A 165 4.04 5.91 -11.44
C ASN A 165 4.69 4.57 -11.77
N ALA A 166 6.01 4.44 -11.60
CA ALA A 166 6.77 3.25 -11.98
C ALA A 166 7.42 2.54 -10.78
N GLY A 167 7.20 3.05 -9.56
CA GLY A 167 7.76 2.50 -8.34
C GLY A 167 6.87 1.46 -7.65
N ILE A 168 7.02 1.35 -6.34
CA ILE A 168 6.35 0.33 -5.51
C ILE A 168 4.82 0.38 -5.63
N ILE A 169 4.23 1.56 -5.75
CA ILE A 169 2.77 1.72 -5.88
C ILE A 169 2.26 0.93 -7.09
N PHE A 170 2.88 1.08 -8.25
CA PHE A 170 2.53 0.35 -9.47
C PHE A 170 2.49 -1.18 -9.26
N TYR A 171 3.51 -1.73 -8.62
CA TYR A 171 3.54 -3.17 -8.33
C TYR A 171 2.47 -3.59 -7.34
N MET A 172 2.19 -2.75 -6.35
CA MET A 172 1.15 -3.04 -5.35
C MET A 172 -0.26 -2.93 -5.91
N ASP A 173 -0.50 -2.11 -6.93
CA ASP A 173 -1.77 -2.06 -7.67
C ASP A 173 -2.11 -3.38 -8.39
N ILE A 174 -1.10 -4.21 -8.62
CA ILE A 174 -1.24 -5.55 -9.20
C ILE A 174 -1.26 -6.63 -8.11
N ILE A 175 -0.32 -6.56 -7.17
CA ILE A 175 -0.12 -7.61 -6.16
C ILE A 175 -1.30 -7.70 -5.19
N ILE A 176 -1.79 -6.57 -4.69
CA ILE A 176 -2.88 -6.54 -3.70
C ILE A 176 -4.16 -7.20 -4.24
N PRO A 177 -4.70 -6.82 -5.43
CA PRO A 177 -5.88 -7.47 -5.95
C PRO A 177 -5.66 -8.94 -6.30
N LEU A 178 -4.52 -9.30 -6.91
CA LEU A 178 -4.24 -10.69 -7.24
C LEU A 178 -4.13 -11.57 -5.98
N PHE A 179 -3.51 -11.08 -4.93
CA PHE A 179 -3.46 -11.77 -3.64
C PHE A 179 -4.86 -11.92 -3.03
N GLY A 180 -5.68 -10.88 -3.09
CA GLY A 180 -7.08 -10.90 -2.66
C GLY A 180 -7.91 -11.92 -3.44
N PHE A 181 -7.81 -11.96 -4.76
CA PHE A 181 -8.49 -12.95 -5.60
C PHE A 181 -8.04 -14.38 -5.31
N ALA A 182 -6.75 -14.60 -5.08
CA ALA A 182 -6.23 -15.90 -4.70
C ALA A 182 -6.81 -16.37 -3.35
N LEU A 183 -6.87 -15.48 -2.35
CA LEU A 183 -7.48 -15.79 -1.06
C LEU A 183 -8.99 -16.08 -1.16
N LEU A 184 -9.72 -15.32 -2.00
CA LEU A 184 -11.15 -15.60 -2.26
C LEU A 184 -11.34 -16.97 -2.91
N ALA A 185 -10.53 -17.31 -3.90
CA ALA A 185 -10.56 -18.63 -4.54
C ALA A 185 -10.29 -19.76 -3.54
N LEU A 186 -9.32 -19.58 -2.64
CA LEU A 186 -9.02 -20.50 -1.57
C LEU A 186 -10.17 -20.59 -0.55
N GLN A 187 -10.78 -19.47 -0.17
CA GLN A 187 -11.94 -19.48 0.72
C GLN A 187 -13.14 -20.19 0.08
N HIS A 188 -13.38 -19.99 -1.21
CA HIS A 188 -14.43 -20.71 -1.94
C HIS A 188 -14.20 -22.22 -1.93
N ARG A 189 -12.96 -22.66 -2.15
CA ARG A 189 -12.59 -24.10 -2.19
C ARG A 189 -12.64 -24.79 -0.83
N HIS A 190 -12.21 -24.13 0.22
CA HIS A 190 -12.12 -24.73 1.58
C HIS A 190 -13.39 -24.50 2.42
N GLY A 191 -14.30 -23.65 1.98
CA GLY A 191 -15.43 -23.19 2.77
C GLY A 191 -15.03 -22.28 3.94
N ARG A 192 -16.02 -21.82 4.70
CA ARG A 192 -15.79 -21.10 5.95
C ARG A 192 -15.56 -22.08 7.10
N PRO A 193 -14.71 -21.72 8.08
CA PRO A 193 -14.65 -22.49 9.32
C PRO A 193 -16.04 -22.55 9.94
N LYS A 194 -16.50 -23.74 10.34
CA LYS A 194 -17.74 -23.86 11.12
C LYS A 194 -17.54 -23.10 12.44
N ALA A 195 -18.51 -22.24 12.78
CA ALA A 195 -18.57 -21.62 14.09
C ALA A 195 -18.61 -22.76 15.12
N GLY A 196 -17.61 -22.82 15.99
CA GLY A 196 -17.53 -23.78 17.09
C GLY A 196 -18.17 -23.21 18.34
#